data_80b56c5ad51ce5568401ed7f6a682070
#
_entry.id   80b56c5ad51ce5568401ed7f6a682070
#
_cell.length_a   1.000
_cell.length_b   1.000
_cell.length_c   1.000
_cell.angle_alpha   90.00
_cell.angle_beta   90.00
_cell.angle_gamma   90.00
#
_symmetry.space_group_name_H-M   'P 1'
#
loop_
_entity.id
_entity.type
_entity.pdbx_description
1 polymer ?
#
loop_
_entity_poly.entity_id
_entity_poly.type
_entity_poly.pdbx_seq_one_letter_code
_entity_poly.pdbx_strand_id
1 'polypeptide(L)'
;FAHSPSKLKATTTAVKTQFPEKRLIACIELHTFSSLNRNFLPQFAGALDKAYEAIVYFNPKTVEHKKMEMLTEEELKEAFANPSVQVYTDSEKLQQHLTTRNWQNANLLLMSSGTYNNMNLEALTKAVL
;
A
#
# COMPACT_ATOMS: atom_id res chain seq x y z
N PHE A 1 -1.39 -7.50 -11.52
CA PHE A 1 -0.99 -6.73 -10.35
C PHE A 1 -1.83 -7.06 -9.14
N ALA A 2 -1.19 -7.06 -7.97
CA ALA A 2 -1.86 -7.36 -6.73
C ALA A 2 -2.63 -6.13 -6.25
N HIS A 3 -3.96 -6.16 -6.40
CA HIS A 3 -4.83 -5.09 -5.91
C HIS A 3 -6.11 -5.63 -5.25
N SER A 4 -6.36 -6.92 -5.35
CA SER A 4 -7.46 -7.58 -4.64
C SER A 4 -6.94 -8.17 -3.32
N PRO A 5 -7.81 -8.38 -2.32
CA PRO A 5 -7.35 -8.90 -1.03
C PRO A 5 -6.57 -10.21 -1.10
N SER A 6 -7.06 -11.17 -1.88
CA SER A 6 -6.39 -12.47 -1.99
C SER A 6 -5.05 -12.37 -2.72
N LYS A 7 -4.96 -11.57 -3.77
CA LYS A 7 -3.70 -11.36 -4.50
C LYS A 7 -2.69 -10.61 -3.67
N LEU A 8 -3.15 -9.61 -2.90
CA LEU A 8 -2.30 -8.85 -2.00
C LEU A 8 -1.66 -9.77 -0.96
N LYS A 9 -2.45 -10.60 -0.31
CA LYS A 9 -1.98 -11.56 0.69
C LYS A 9 -1.00 -12.57 0.06
N ALA A 10 -1.34 -13.12 -1.09
CA ALA A 10 -0.50 -14.10 -1.79
C ALA A 10 0.84 -13.49 -2.20
N THR A 11 0.83 -12.27 -2.73
CA THR A 11 2.03 -11.59 -3.20
C THR A 11 2.97 -11.24 -2.04
N THR A 12 2.45 -10.69 -0.94
CA THR A 12 3.27 -10.38 0.24
C THR A 12 3.86 -11.63 0.86
N THR A 13 3.09 -12.71 0.92
CA THR A 13 3.58 -14.00 1.42
C THR A 13 4.69 -14.55 0.54
N ALA A 14 4.50 -14.50 -0.79
CA ALA A 14 5.49 -15.00 -1.74
C ALA A 14 6.83 -14.23 -1.63
N VAL A 15 6.77 -12.91 -1.57
CA VAL A 15 7.99 -12.09 -1.45
C VAL A 15 8.69 -12.37 -0.12
N LYS A 16 7.94 -12.46 0.97
CA LYS A 16 8.53 -12.76 2.29
C LYS A 16 9.14 -14.14 2.35
N THR A 17 8.53 -15.11 1.69
CA THR A 17 9.05 -16.47 1.60
C THR A 17 10.34 -16.52 0.80
N GLN A 18 10.42 -15.77 -0.31
CA GLN A 18 11.61 -15.73 -1.16
C GLN A 18 12.78 -14.99 -0.52
N PHE A 19 12.49 -13.95 0.27
CA PHE A 19 13.51 -13.12 0.92
C PHE A 19 13.25 -13.01 2.43
N PRO A 20 13.33 -14.13 3.18
CA PRO A 20 12.90 -14.15 4.58
C PRO A 20 13.74 -13.27 5.50
N GLU A 21 14.97 -12.96 5.13
CA GLU A 21 15.88 -12.15 5.94
C GLU A 21 15.77 -10.65 5.65
N LYS A 22 15.06 -10.27 4.57
CA LYS A 22 14.88 -8.88 4.22
C LYS A 22 13.59 -8.32 4.80
N ARG A 23 13.65 -7.06 5.22
CA ARG A 23 12.45 -6.36 5.67
C ARG A 23 11.57 -6.07 4.45
N LEU A 24 10.33 -6.49 4.50
CA LEU A 24 9.36 -6.22 3.43
C LEU A 24 8.61 -4.94 3.73
N ILE A 25 8.79 -3.94 2.89
CA ILE A 25 8.00 -2.71 2.93
C ILE A 25 6.96 -2.84 1.82
N ALA A 26 5.70 -3.03 2.20
CA ALA A 26 4.62 -3.27 1.26
C ALA A 26 3.68 -2.07 1.19
N CYS A 27 3.47 -1.56 -0.02
CA CYS A 27 2.58 -0.44 -0.29
C CYS A 27 1.46 -0.91 -1.21
N ILE A 28 0.23 -0.57 -0.87
CA ILE A 28 -0.94 -0.80 -1.71
C ILE A 28 -1.65 0.52 -2.01
N GLU A 29 -1.93 0.76 -3.27
CA GLU A 29 -2.82 1.86 -3.65
C GLU A 29 -4.24 1.36 -3.78
N LEU A 30 -5.16 1.95 -3.03
CA LEU A 30 -6.58 1.72 -3.17
C LEU A 30 -7.11 2.67 -4.24
N HIS A 31 -7.39 2.14 -5.42
CA HIS A 31 -7.74 2.95 -6.58
C HIS A 31 -9.06 2.55 -7.23
N THR A 32 -9.43 1.28 -7.17
CA THR A 32 -10.65 0.78 -7.80
C THR A 32 -11.88 1.13 -6.97
N PHE A 33 -13.05 1.11 -7.61
CA PHE A 33 -14.32 1.31 -6.93
C PHE A 33 -14.48 0.35 -5.75
N SER A 34 -14.16 -0.93 -5.96
CA SER A 34 -14.26 -1.95 -4.91
C SER A 34 -13.31 -1.67 -3.75
N SER A 35 -12.04 -1.37 -4.04
CA SER A 35 -11.04 -1.16 -2.99
C SER A 35 -11.28 0.11 -2.16
N LEU A 36 -12.03 1.07 -2.69
CA LEU A 36 -12.39 2.29 -1.98
C LEU A 36 -13.75 2.18 -1.27
N ASN A 37 -14.46 1.06 -1.46
CA ASN A 37 -15.77 0.85 -0.88
C ASN A 37 -15.63 0.37 0.57
N ARG A 38 -16.21 1.12 1.51
CA ARG A 38 -16.14 0.82 2.94
C ARG A 38 -16.65 -0.59 3.27
N ASN A 39 -17.68 -1.06 2.56
CA ASN A 39 -18.25 -2.39 2.80
C ASN A 39 -17.35 -3.52 2.32
N PHE A 40 -16.48 -3.25 1.36
CA PHE A 40 -15.53 -4.22 0.82
C PHE A 40 -14.22 -4.27 1.62
N LEU A 41 -13.83 -3.16 2.22
CA LEU A 41 -12.54 -3.00 2.90
C LEU A 41 -12.23 -4.10 3.93
N PRO A 42 -13.19 -4.62 4.73
CA PRO A 42 -12.88 -5.67 5.70
C PRO A 42 -12.28 -6.94 5.09
N GLN A 43 -12.46 -7.16 3.78
CA GLN A 43 -11.86 -8.31 3.10
C GLN A 43 -10.32 -8.21 3.04
N PHE A 44 -9.74 -7.03 3.28
CA PHE A 44 -8.30 -6.86 3.36
C PHE A 44 -7.71 -7.27 4.72
N ALA A 45 -8.52 -7.72 5.66
CA ALA A 45 -8.04 -8.08 7.00
C ALA A 45 -6.90 -9.10 6.91
N GLY A 46 -5.76 -8.76 7.52
CA GLY A 46 -4.58 -9.62 7.54
C GLY A 46 -3.76 -9.63 6.25
N ALA A 47 -4.19 -8.90 5.21
CA ALA A 47 -3.54 -8.97 3.90
C ALA A 47 -2.10 -8.43 3.88
N LEU A 48 -1.77 -7.53 4.80
CA LEU A 48 -0.43 -6.93 4.91
C LEU A 48 0.36 -7.41 6.13
N ASP A 49 -0.11 -8.44 6.83
CA ASP A 49 0.52 -8.88 8.08
C ASP A 49 1.93 -9.44 7.90
N LYS A 50 2.28 -9.90 6.70
CA LYS A 50 3.63 -10.39 6.40
C LYS A 50 4.65 -9.28 6.20
N ALA A 51 4.20 -8.04 6.06
CA ALA A 51 5.09 -6.91 5.84
C ALA A 51 5.70 -6.42 7.17
N TYR A 52 6.98 -6.06 7.12
CA TYR A 52 7.64 -5.36 8.21
C TYR A 52 7.04 -3.95 8.38
N GLU A 53 6.75 -3.31 7.27
CA GLU A 53 6.09 -1.99 7.24
C GLU A 53 4.99 -2.04 6.19
N ALA A 54 3.78 -1.70 6.59
CA ALA A 54 2.60 -1.72 5.74
C ALA A 54 2.12 -0.31 5.47
N ILE A 55 2.01 0.06 4.19
CA ILE A 55 1.60 1.38 3.76
C ILE A 55 0.39 1.26 2.85
N VAL A 56 -0.63 2.06 3.14
CA VAL A 56 -1.83 2.16 2.31
C VAL A 56 -1.91 3.58 1.78
N TYR A 57 -2.03 3.71 0.48
CA TYR A 57 -2.19 5.01 -0.17
C TYR A 57 -3.53 5.05 -0.91
N PHE A 58 -4.21 6.17 -0.82
CA PHE A 58 -5.33 6.47 -1.71
C PHE A 58 -5.36 7.97 -1.99
N ASN A 59 -5.87 8.32 -3.17
CA ASN A 59 -6.01 9.72 -3.58
C ASN A 59 -7.42 10.20 -3.21
N PRO A 60 -7.56 11.17 -2.29
CA PRO A 60 -8.87 11.70 -1.92
C PRO A 60 -9.67 12.25 -3.09
N LYS A 61 -8.99 12.79 -4.10
CA LYS A 61 -9.66 13.27 -5.31
C LYS A 61 -10.34 12.15 -6.08
N THR A 62 -9.75 10.95 -6.06
CA THR A 62 -10.36 9.77 -6.69
C THR A 62 -11.64 9.39 -5.96
N VAL A 63 -11.64 9.43 -4.64
CA VAL A 63 -12.82 9.14 -3.82
C VAL A 63 -13.93 10.15 -4.13
N GLU A 64 -13.61 11.44 -4.18
CA GLU A 64 -14.55 12.50 -4.52
C GLU A 64 -15.11 12.34 -5.94
N HIS A 65 -14.23 12.04 -6.90
CA HIS A 65 -14.61 11.86 -8.30
C HIS A 65 -15.58 10.69 -8.47
N LYS A 66 -15.40 9.62 -7.69
CA LYS A 66 -16.28 8.46 -7.71
C LYS A 66 -17.53 8.66 -6.85
N LYS A 67 -17.68 9.82 -6.21
CA LYS A 67 -18.81 10.17 -5.33
C LYS A 67 -18.98 9.16 -4.18
N MET A 68 -17.87 8.71 -3.64
CA MET A 68 -17.85 7.79 -2.51
C MET A 68 -17.58 8.55 -1.21
N GLU A 69 -17.89 7.93 -0.08
CA GLU A 69 -17.57 8.50 1.22
C GLU A 69 -16.08 8.49 1.47
N MET A 70 -15.56 9.57 2.05
CA MET A 70 -14.14 9.66 2.37
C MET A 70 -13.75 8.65 3.44
N LEU A 71 -12.58 8.02 3.25
CA LEU A 71 -12.03 7.04 4.18
C LEU A 71 -11.13 7.73 5.20
N THR A 72 -11.13 7.25 6.43
CA THR A 72 -10.24 7.72 7.49
C THR A 72 -9.10 6.75 7.70
N GLU A 73 -8.02 7.24 8.29
CA GLU A 73 -6.88 6.40 8.65
C GLU A 73 -7.29 5.26 9.59
N GLU A 74 -8.13 5.57 10.57
CA GLU A 74 -8.61 4.59 11.55
C GLU A 74 -9.42 3.48 10.89
N GLU A 75 -10.30 3.84 9.94
CA GLU A 75 -11.09 2.86 9.20
C GLU A 75 -10.20 1.91 8.42
N LEU A 76 -9.13 2.41 7.82
CA LEU A 76 -8.19 1.58 7.07
C LEU A 76 -7.39 0.66 7.97
N LYS A 77 -6.96 1.13 9.13
CA LYS A 77 -6.27 0.29 10.10
C LYS A 77 -7.17 -0.84 10.60
N GLU A 78 -8.43 -0.55 10.87
CA GLU A 78 -9.41 -1.57 11.26
C GLU A 78 -9.67 -2.57 10.14
N ALA A 79 -9.84 -2.07 8.92
CA ALA A 79 -10.14 -2.91 7.76
C ALA A 79 -9.03 -3.90 7.47
N PHE A 80 -7.77 -3.47 7.57
CA PHE A 80 -6.61 -4.35 7.37
C PHE A 80 -6.30 -5.17 8.62
N ALA A 81 -7.01 -4.92 9.72
CA ALA A 81 -6.76 -5.55 11.01
C ALA A 81 -5.29 -5.45 11.44
N ASN A 82 -4.69 -4.29 11.17
CA ASN A 82 -3.28 -4.05 11.42
C ASN A 82 -3.07 -2.61 11.90
N PRO A 83 -2.87 -2.40 13.21
CA PRO A 83 -2.72 -1.06 13.76
C PRO A 83 -1.42 -0.36 13.35
N SER A 84 -0.47 -1.11 12.79
CA SER A 84 0.81 -0.57 12.31
C SER A 84 0.72 -0.02 10.88
N VAL A 85 -0.42 -0.15 10.21
CA VAL A 85 -0.60 0.39 8.86
C VAL A 85 -0.43 1.91 8.87
N GLN A 86 0.39 2.40 7.94
CA GLN A 86 0.57 3.82 7.69
C GLN A 86 -0.30 4.23 6.51
N VAL A 87 -1.01 5.34 6.61
CA VAL A 87 -1.90 5.81 5.56
C VAL A 87 -1.37 7.10 4.96
N TYR A 88 -1.24 7.12 3.64
CA TYR A 88 -0.83 8.30 2.89
C TYR A 88 -1.91 8.70 1.89
N THR A 89 -2.14 9.98 1.77
CA THR A 89 -3.10 10.56 0.82
C THR A 89 -2.45 11.54 -0.15
N ASP A 90 -1.15 11.75 -0.01
CA ASP A 90 -0.36 12.64 -0.86
C ASP A 90 0.81 11.83 -1.42
N SER A 91 0.83 11.64 -2.75
CA SER A 91 1.86 10.82 -3.39
C SER A 91 3.25 11.42 -3.27
N GLU A 92 3.37 12.76 -3.19
CA GLU A 92 4.67 13.41 -2.99
C GLU A 92 5.25 13.10 -1.61
N LYS A 93 4.41 13.12 -0.58
CA LYS A 93 4.84 12.75 0.78
C LYS A 93 5.22 11.28 0.86
N LEU A 94 4.45 10.42 0.19
CA LEU A 94 4.79 9.00 0.11
C LEU A 94 6.12 8.81 -0.60
N GLN A 95 6.33 9.48 -1.72
CA GLN A 95 7.59 9.40 -2.44
C GLN A 95 8.76 9.86 -1.58
N GLN A 96 8.62 10.98 -0.85
CA GLN A 96 9.65 11.46 0.07
C GLN A 96 9.96 10.43 1.14
N HIS A 97 8.93 9.84 1.75
CA HIS A 97 9.11 8.81 2.78
C HIS A 97 9.91 7.63 2.24
N LEU A 98 9.62 7.20 1.02
CA LEU A 98 10.28 6.05 0.41
C LEU A 98 11.67 6.36 -0.14
N THR A 99 11.94 7.59 -0.58
CA THR A 99 13.23 7.94 -1.17
C THR A 99 14.27 8.42 -0.18
N THR A 100 13.87 8.81 1.03
CA THR A 100 14.77 9.39 2.03
C THR A 100 15.15 8.41 3.16
N ARG A 101 14.76 7.17 3.04
CA ARG A 101 15.02 6.16 4.07
C ARG A 101 16.12 5.19 3.66
N ASN A 102 16.61 4.43 4.63
CA ASN A 102 17.62 3.40 4.40
C ASN A 102 16.96 2.13 3.85
N TRP A 103 17.43 1.66 2.69
CA TRP A 103 16.92 0.47 2.02
C TRP A 103 17.81 -0.75 2.20
N GLN A 104 18.81 -0.68 3.07
CA GLN A 104 19.70 -1.83 3.31
C GLN A 104 18.88 -3.01 3.88
N ASN A 105 19.05 -4.18 3.29
CA ASN A 105 18.35 -5.41 3.68
C ASN A 105 16.82 -5.27 3.67
N ALA A 106 16.31 -4.53 2.69
CA ALA A 106 14.86 -4.30 2.55
C ALA A 106 14.41 -4.50 1.11
N ASN A 107 13.16 -4.94 0.95
CA ASN A 107 12.48 -5.00 -0.33
C ASN A 107 11.32 -4.03 -0.31
N LEU A 108 11.10 -3.37 -1.45
CA LEU A 108 9.92 -2.54 -1.65
C LEU A 108 8.98 -3.27 -2.61
N LEU A 109 7.74 -3.43 -2.19
CA LEU A 109 6.68 -4.01 -2.99
C LEU A 109 5.59 -2.95 -3.18
N LEU A 110 5.43 -2.49 -4.43
CA LEU A 110 4.38 -1.54 -4.81
C LEU A 110 3.27 -2.28 -5.53
N MET A 111 2.06 -2.20 -4.99
CA MET A 111 0.91 -2.91 -5.54
C MET A 111 -0.20 -1.92 -5.85
N SER A 112 -0.76 -1.99 -7.06
CA SER A 112 -1.85 -1.11 -7.46
C SER A 112 -2.41 -1.54 -8.81
N SER A 113 -3.63 -1.10 -9.10
CA SER A 113 -4.17 -1.07 -10.45
C SER A 113 -4.03 0.32 -11.09
N GLY A 114 -3.50 1.29 -10.34
CA GLY A 114 -3.28 2.67 -10.78
C GLY A 114 -1.81 3.03 -10.86
N THR A 115 -1.50 4.30 -10.73
CA THR A 115 -0.15 4.84 -10.93
C THR A 115 0.41 5.59 -9.72
N TYR A 116 -0.23 5.48 -8.56
CA TYR A 116 0.14 6.28 -7.38
C TYR A 116 0.13 7.78 -7.71
N ASN A 117 -0.87 8.22 -8.48
CA ASN A 117 -1.02 9.60 -8.95
C ASN A 117 0.25 10.07 -9.70
N ASN A 118 0.74 9.22 -10.61
CA ASN A 118 1.94 9.49 -11.43
C ASN A 118 3.21 9.72 -10.61
N MET A 119 3.34 9.01 -9.48
CA MET A 119 4.56 9.07 -8.69
C MET A 119 5.78 8.72 -9.55
N ASN A 120 6.90 9.41 -9.31
CA ASN A 120 8.12 9.17 -10.06
C ASN A 120 8.78 7.85 -9.64
N LEU A 121 8.44 6.78 -10.35
CA LEU A 121 8.97 5.43 -10.06
C LEU A 121 10.46 5.30 -10.37
N GLU A 122 10.98 6.09 -11.32
CA GLU A 122 12.39 6.09 -11.65
C GLU A 122 13.24 6.61 -10.48
N ALA A 123 12.81 7.72 -9.87
CA ALA A 123 13.49 8.27 -8.70
C ALA A 123 13.42 7.28 -7.52
N LEU A 124 12.29 6.61 -7.36
CA LEU A 124 12.10 5.62 -6.31
C LEU A 124 13.03 4.41 -6.52
N THR A 125 13.13 3.91 -7.75
CA THR A 125 14.01 2.80 -8.10
C THR A 125 15.47 3.13 -7.76
N LYS A 126 15.93 4.33 -8.07
CA LYS A 126 17.29 4.77 -7.74
C LYS A 126 17.54 4.81 -6.23
N ALA A 127 16.54 5.22 -5.45
CA ALA A 127 16.68 5.29 -4.00
C ALA A 127 16.73 3.90 -3.35
N VAL A 128 15.98 2.93 -3.88
CA VAL A 128 15.91 1.57 -3.34
C VAL A 128 17.15 0.74 -3.69
N LEU A 129 17.66 0.91 -4.90
CA LEU A 129 18.85 0.20 -5.35
C LEU A 129 20.12 0.89 -4.86
#